data_65e3fd6d395ef05970bf6b662c1745b7
#
_entry.id   65e3fd6d395ef05970bf6b662c1745b7
#
_cell.length_a   1.000
_cell.length_b   1.000
_cell.length_c   1.000
_cell.angle_alpha   90.00
_cell.angle_beta   90.00
_cell.angle_gamma   90.00
#
_symmetry.space_group_name_H-M   'P 1'
#
loop_
_entity.id
_entity.type
_entity.pdbx_description
1 polymer ?
#
loop_
_entity_poly.entity_id
_entity_poly.type
_entity_poly.pdbx_seq_one_letter_code
_entity_poly.pdbx_strand_id
1 'polypeptide(L)'
;MHSLPDADADADADANARTAVSTALLAELRSHVPADRVLTHGPQYTRAVALFNAAVDVRPCVVVRCATTADVQGAVRAARHHGVPLSVRGGGHDFWGRAFRPGGLVLDLTEMREVQIDADRRCATVGGGALSSDVVSAAERVGLTAVTGTAGAVGMVGLTLGGGYGPLLGQFGLAADNLLAAEVVLADGSRVNTDAEHHPDLFWALRGGGGNFGVVTSARIRLHPTPTVVSGTILYPIAQSAGVLAGLGGILQNCPDELTVDVGFLPGPDGKPTVYVAPTWSGDLEVGNAENGPVRALAGLGTPVLAEVGPVARSATLAATDAMFPPGRMGAIRTRTLQSVPASLATILDRAAQEFTSPFSAIVWHQFHGAATHPPLGSTAFGRREPHLMVELISMWEGSDGKNNTGGRDGGSPHLRWLEELHTALEPFSLPGAT
;
A
#
# COMPACT_ATOMS: atom_id res chain seq x y z
N MET A 1 -31.51 -43.70 -14.18
CA MET A 1 -31.04 -42.78 -15.22
C MET A 1 -31.61 -41.42 -14.89
N HIS A 2 -30.89 -40.62 -14.10
CA HIS A 2 -31.19 -39.21 -13.90
C HIS A 2 -30.05 -38.46 -14.58
N SER A 3 -30.40 -37.77 -15.66
CA SER A 3 -29.49 -36.87 -16.36
C SER A 3 -29.12 -35.72 -15.46
N LEU A 4 -27.82 -35.45 -15.31
CA LEU A 4 -27.26 -34.25 -14.71
C LEU A 4 -27.60 -33.06 -15.65
N PRO A 5 -27.93 -31.88 -15.11
CA PRO A 5 -28.15 -30.69 -15.92
C PRO A 5 -26.85 -30.23 -16.55
N ASP A 6 -26.93 -29.73 -17.79
CA ASP A 6 -25.83 -29.22 -18.59
C ASP A 6 -25.08 -28.07 -17.90
N ALA A 7 -23.82 -28.31 -17.58
CA ALA A 7 -22.91 -27.32 -16.99
C ALA A 7 -22.55 -26.18 -17.97
N ASP A 8 -22.82 -26.33 -19.26
CA ASP A 8 -22.53 -25.31 -20.29
C ASP A 8 -23.61 -24.22 -20.38
N ALA A 9 -24.83 -24.46 -19.90
CA ALA A 9 -25.90 -23.47 -19.89
C ALA A 9 -25.73 -22.42 -18.79
N ASP A 10 -25.08 -22.78 -17.67
CA ASP A 10 -24.80 -21.85 -16.57
C ASP A 10 -23.58 -20.93 -16.84
N ALA A 11 -22.61 -21.37 -17.65
CA ALA A 11 -21.46 -20.57 -18.05
C ALA A 11 -21.86 -19.44 -19.04
N ASP A 12 -22.82 -19.67 -19.92
CA ASP A 12 -23.36 -18.64 -20.83
C ASP A 12 -24.35 -17.70 -20.13
N ALA A 13 -25.03 -18.13 -19.08
CA ALA A 13 -25.85 -17.28 -18.23
C ALA A 13 -25.00 -16.31 -17.39
N ASP A 14 -23.85 -16.74 -16.87
CA ASP A 14 -22.88 -15.89 -16.16
C ASP A 14 -22.14 -14.92 -17.10
N ALA A 15 -21.89 -15.28 -18.35
CA ALA A 15 -21.32 -14.37 -19.36
C ALA A 15 -22.32 -13.28 -19.79
N ASN A 16 -23.63 -13.54 -19.77
CA ASN A 16 -24.70 -12.57 -20.03
C ASN A 16 -25.13 -11.78 -18.78
N ALA A 17 -24.81 -12.23 -17.59
CA ALA A 17 -24.97 -11.49 -16.33
C ALA A 17 -23.85 -10.47 -16.08
N ARG A 18 -23.05 -10.08 -17.09
CA ARG A 18 -22.38 -8.79 -17.16
C ARG A 18 -23.49 -7.75 -17.24
N THR A 19 -23.96 -7.34 -16.09
CA THR A 19 -25.10 -6.47 -15.86
C THR A 19 -24.98 -5.28 -16.81
N ALA A 20 -25.78 -5.27 -17.86
CA ALA A 20 -25.85 -4.12 -18.75
C ALA A 20 -26.18 -2.93 -17.87
N VAL A 21 -25.30 -1.93 -17.84
CA VAL A 21 -25.50 -0.72 -17.03
C VAL A 21 -26.87 -0.17 -17.40
N SER A 22 -27.75 -0.02 -16.42
CA SER A 22 -29.08 0.52 -16.62
C SER A 22 -28.99 1.88 -17.31
N THR A 23 -29.76 2.09 -18.39
CA THR A 23 -29.86 3.39 -19.06
C THR A 23 -30.27 4.49 -18.10
N ALA A 24 -31.11 4.16 -17.11
CA ALA A 24 -31.55 5.07 -16.07
C ALA A 24 -30.39 5.51 -15.15
N LEU A 25 -29.52 4.58 -14.70
CA LEU A 25 -28.31 4.89 -13.94
C LEU A 25 -27.37 5.81 -14.73
N LEU A 26 -27.14 5.51 -16.02
CA LEU A 26 -26.28 6.35 -16.85
C LEU A 26 -26.85 7.76 -17.04
N ALA A 27 -28.17 7.87 -17.22
CA ALA A 27 -28.84 9.18 -17.35
C ALA A 27 -28.69 10.01 -16.06
N GLU A 28 -28.87 9.38 -14.89
CA GLU A 28 -28.71 10.04 -13.60
C GLU A 28 -27.26 10.44 -13.35
N LEU A 29 -26.29 9.54 -13.61
CA LEU A 29 -24.87 9.88 -13.47
C LEU A 29 -24.48 11.07 -14.35
N ARG A 30 -24.94 11.12 -15.61
CA ARG A 30 -24.66 12.19 -16.56
C ARG A 30 -25.36 13.51 -16.24
N SER A 31 -26.36 13.52 -15.35
CA SER A 31 -26.94 14.74 -14.81
C SER A 31 -26.06 15.40 -13.71
N HIS A 32 -25.16 14.65 -13.13
CA HIS A 32 -24.26 15.09 -12.07
C HIS A 32 -22.81 15.26 -12.51
N VAL A 33 -22.35 14.42 -13.47
CA VAL A 33 -20.95 14.35 -13.92
C VAL A 33 -20.93 14.47 -15.45
N PRO A 34 -19.99 15.23 -16.03
CA PRO A 34 -19.83 15.32 -17.49
C PRO A 34 -19.80 13.94 -18.16
N ALA A 35 -20.49 13.82 -19.29
CA ALA A 35 -20.72 12.51 -19.95
C ALA A 35 -19.43 11.79 -20.35
N ASP A 36 -18.38 12.52 -20.70
CA ASP A 36 -17.05 12.02 -21.05
C ASP A 36 -16.26 11.46 -19.84
N ARG A 37 -16.74 11.71 -18.61
CA ARG A 37 -16.20 11.17 -17.36
C ARG A 37 -16.97 9.94 -16.85
N VAL A 38 -18.08 9.55 -17.50
CA VAL A 38 -18.86 8.35 -17.18
C VAL A 38 -18.51 7.25 -18.18
N LEU A 39 -17.60 6.36 -17.80
CA LEU A 39 -16.95 5.39 -18.67
C LEU A 39 -17.56 3.99 -18.50
N THR A 40 -17.99 3.37 -19.58
CA THR A 40 -18.54 2.01 -19.60
C THR A 40 -17.77 1.06 -20.53
N HIS A 41 -17.06 1.61 -21.52
CA HIS A 41 -16.28 0.86 -22.52
C HIS A 41 -15.26 1.79 -23.22
N GLY A 42 -14.47 1.19 -24.10
CA GLY A 42 -13.53 1.92 -24.95
C GLY A 42 -12.17 2.21 -24.28
N PRO A 43 -11.24 2.87 -24.98
CA PRO A 43 -9.86 3.02 -24.53
C PRO A 43 -9.71 3.76 -23.20
N GLN A 44 -10.59 4.71 -22.90
CA GLN A 44 -10.56 5.43 -21.63
C GLN A 44 -10.97 4.54 -20.45
N TYR A 45 -12.04 3.72 -20.65
CA TYR A 45 -12.44 2.72 -19.66
C TYR A 45 -11.33 1.69 -19.43
N THR A 46 -10.72 1.15 -20.50
CA THR A 46 -9.63 0.17 -20.39
C THR A 46 -8.47 0.72 -19.56
N ARG A 47 -8.10 2.00 -19.74
CA ARG A 47 -7.08 2.66 -18.90
C ARG A 47 -7.54 2.86 -17.46
N ALA A 48 -8.81 3.23 -17.28
CA ALA A 48 -9.36 3.49 -15.95
C ALA A 48 -9.51 2.22 -15.09
N VAL A 49 -9.62 1.03 -15.71
CA VAL A 49 -9.68 -0.25 -14.98
C VAL A 49 -8.32 -0.95 -14.86
N ALA A 50 -7.25 -0.34 -15.32
CA ALA A 50 -5.91 -0.84 -15.06
C ALA A 50 -5.49 -0.49 -13.63
N LEU A 51 -5.11 -1.49 -12.85
CA LEU A 51 -4.57 -1.36 -11.48
C LEU A 51 -3.08 -1.67 -11.48
N PHE A 52 -2.43 -1.39 -10.35
CA PHE A 52 -1.03 -1.75 -10.11
C PHE A 52 -0.79 -3.25 -10.37
N ASN A 53 -1.62 -4.10 -9.78
CA ASN A 53 -1.55 -5.55 -9.95
C ASN A 53 -2.36 -6.00 -11.18
N ALA A 54 -1.69 -6.45 -12.21
CA ALA A 54 -2.32 -6.94 -13.44
C ALA A 54 -3.06 -8.29 -13.27
N ALA A 55 -2.84 -9.01 -12.16
CA ALA A 55 -3.59 -10.24 -11.86
C ALA A 55 -5.06 -9.97 -11.45
N VAL A 56 -5.41 -8.72 -11.19
CA VAL A 56 -6.78 -8.34 -10.84
C VAL A 56 -7.63 -8.22 -12.09
N ASP A 57 -8.50 -9.20 -12.31
CA ASP A 57 -9.45 -9.23 -13.44
C ASP A 57 -10.89 -8.94 -12.99
N VAL A 58 -11.06 -7.95 -12.11
CA VAL A 58 -12.37 -7.44 -11.69
C VAL A 58 -12.79 -6.32 -12.62
N ARG A 59 -14.00 -6.42 -13.20
CA ARG A 59 -14.54 -5.41 -14.12
C ARG A 59 -15.77 -4.74 -13.50
N PRO A 60 -15.68 -3.44 -13.19
CA PRO A 60 -16.86 -2.66 -12.81
C PRO A 60 -17.77 -2.43 -14.03
N CYS A 61 -19.06 -2.22 -13.81
CA CYS A 61 -19.98 -1.89 -14.91
C CYS A 61 -19.82 -0.44 -15.39
N VAL A 62 -19.40 0.46 -14.51
CA VAL A 62 -19.17 1.88 -14.84
C VAL A 62 -18.06 2.45 -13.97
N VAL A 63 -17.22 3.30 -14.56
CA VAL A 63 -16.22 4.11 -13.85
C VAL A 63 -16.65 5.58 -13.98
N VAL A 64 -16.78 6.27 -12.86
CA VAL A 64 -17.09 7.70 -12.81
C VAL A 64 -15.83 8.43 -12.36
N ARG A 65 -15.23 9.20 -13.26
CA ARG A 65 -14.09 10.07 -12.94
C ARG A 65 -14.58 11.33 -12.23
N CYS A 66 -14.33 11.39 -10.94
CA CYS A 66 -14.72 12.53 -10.12
C CYS A 66 -13.57 13.55 -10.06
N ALA A 67 -13.89 14.81 -10.36
CA ALA A 67 -12.96 15.93 -10.21
C ALA A 67 -13.33 16.82 -9.02
N THR A 68 -14.56 16.71 -8.52
CA THR A 68 -15.08 17.52 -7.43
C THR A 68 -15.82 16.67 -6.39
N THR A 69 -15.96 17.20 -5.18
CA THR A 69 -16.81 16.58 -4.14
C THR A 69 -18.27 16.48 -4.60
N ALA A 70 -18.75 17.40 -5.41
CA ALA A 70 -20.12 17.37 -5.96
C ALA A 70 -20.32 16.16 -6.92
N ASP A 71 -19.32 15.85 -7.75
CA ASP A 71 -19.34 14.66 -8.62
C ASP A 71 -19.46 13.37 -7.77
N VAL A 72 -18.67 13.29 -6.69
CA VAL A 72 -18.72 12.17 -5.74
C VAL A 72 -20.10 12.06 -5.10
N GLN A 73 -20.66 13.17 -4.61
CA GLN A 73 -21.99 13.19 -3.99
C GLN A 73 -23.09 12.72 -4.97
N GLY A 74 -23.05 13.21 -6.22
CA GLY A 74 -23.99 12.80 -7.25
C GLY A 74 -23.91 11.31 -7.57
N ALA A 75 -22.69 10.80 -7.76
CA ALA A 75 -22.47 9.39 -8.09
C ALA A 75 -22.81 8.45 -6.91
N VAL A 76 -22.54 8.84 -5.65
CA VAL A 76 -22.96 8.09 -4.46
C VAL A 76 -24.48 7.98 -4.39
N ARG A 77 -25.20 9.09 -4.59
CA ARG A 77 -26.67 9.08 -4.60
C ARG A 77 -27.24 8.22 -5.72
N ALA A 78 -26.69 8.32 -6.92
CA ALA A 78 -27.10 7.50 -8.06
C ALA A 78 -26.85 6.00 -7.79
N ALA A 79 -25.67 5.62 -7.30
CA ALA A 79 -25.37 4.24 -6.93
C ALA A 79 -26.36 3.69 -5.88
N ARG A 80 -26.66 4.47 -4.85
CA ARG A 80 -27.63 4.11 -3.81
C ARG A 80 -29.05 3.97 -4.38
N HIS A 81 -29.51 4.94 -5.20
CA HIS A 81 -30.84 4.94 -5.79
C HIS A 81 -31.06 3.71 -6.66
N HIS A 82 -30.07 3.30 -7.45
CA HIS A 82 -30.14 2.14 -8.32
C HIS A 82 -29.68 0.82 -7.68
N GLY A 83 -29.31 0.82 -6.39
CA GLY A 83 -28.86 -0.39 -5.69
C GLY A 83 -27.56 -0.99 -6.25
N VAL A 84 -26.68 -0.19 -6.87
CA VAL A 84 -25.44 -0.65 -7.47
C VAL A 84 -24.31 -0.63 -6.43
N PRO A 85 -23.54 -1.74 -6.29
CA PRO A 85 -22.38 -1.76 -5.41
C PRO A 85 -21.38 -0.66 -5.80
N LEU A 86 -20.86 0.06 -4.78
CA LEU A 86 -19.93 1.17 -4.98
C LEU A 86 -18.56 0.83 -4.44
N SER A 87 -17.52 1.24 -5.15
CA SER A 87 -16.13 1.19 -4.71
C SER A 87 -15.39 2.48 -5.09
N VAL A 88 -14.21 2.69 -4.48
CA VAL A 88 -13.43 3.92 -4.63
C VAL A 88 -12.03 3.57 -5.10
N ARG A 89 -11.54 4.27 -6.13
CA ARG A 89 -10.16 4.23 -6.59
C ARG A 89 -9.47 5.55 -6.27
N GLY A 90 -8.46 5.51 -5.38
CA GLY A 90 -7.43 6.54 -5.28
C GLY A 90 -6.24 6.18 -6.21
N GLY A 91 -5.09 5.79 -5.66
CA GLY A 91 -3.91 5.37 -6.45
C GLY A 91 -4.06 4.03 -7.19
N GLY A 92 -5.02 3.17 -6.82
CA GLY A 92 -5.21 1.86 -7.46
C GLY A 92 -4.09 0.85 -7.19
N HIS A 93 -3.39 0.97 -6.06
CA HIS A 93 -2.19 0.19 -5.72
C HIS A 93 -2.47 -1.05 -4.85
N ASP A 94 -3.73 -1.30 -4.50
CA ASP A 94 -4.11 -2.46 -3.69
C ASP A 94 -3.93 -3.78 -4.45
N PHE A 95 -3.14 -4.70 -3.89
CA PHE A 95 -2.85 -6.01 -4.50
C PHE A 95 -4.10 -6.88 -4.69
N TRP A 96 -5.12 -6.70 -3.85
CA TRP A 96 -6.37 -7.49 -3.89
C TRP A 96 -7.42 -6.91 -4.83
N GLY A 97 -7.18 -5.73 -5.41
CA GLY A 97 -8.12 -5.06 -6.31
C GLY A 97 -9.40 -4.58 -5.63
N ARG A 98 -9.37 -4.30 -4.32
CA ARG A 98 -10.55 -3.83 -3.56
C ARG A 98 -11.09 -2.48 -4.03
N ALA A 99 -10.31 -1.76 -4.87
CA ALA A 99 -10.77 -0.58 -5.58
C ALA A 99 -11.92 -0.87 -6.56
N PHE A 100 -12.15 -2.13 -6.91
CA PHE A 100 -13.22 -2.54 -7.82
C PHE A 100 -14.16 -3.57 -7.19
N ARG A 101 -15.43 -3.53 -7.64
CA ARG A 101 -16.45 -4.54 -7.37
C ARG A 101 -16.97 -5.09 -8.68
N PRO A 102 -17.16 -6.42 -8.81
CA PRO A 102 -17.74 -7.00 -10.02
C PRO A 102 -19.12 -6.37 -10.30
N GLY A 103 -19.34 -5.87 -11.52
CA GLY A 103 -20.60 -5.22 -11.89
C GLY A 103 -20.95 -3.95 -11.11
N GLY A 104 -20.04 -3.43 -10.26
CA GLY A 104 -20.26 -2.24 -9.45
C GLY A 104 -19.91 -0.93 -10.17
N LEU A 105 -20.22 0.19 -9.51
CA LEU A 105 -19.80 1.52 -9.87
C LEU A 105 -18.48 1.87 -9.15
N VAL A 106 -17.50 2.38 -9.87
CA VAL A 106 -16.25 2.87 -9.31
C VAL A 106 -16.24 4.40 -9.34
N LEU A 107 -15.97 5.02 -8.18
CA LEU A 107 -15.58 6.42 -8.09
C LEU A 107 -14.06 6.50 -8.28
N ASP A 108 -13.64 6.99 -9.44
CA ASP A 108 -12.23 7.22 -9.76
C ASP A 108 -11.86 8.64 -9.34
N LEU A 109 -11.08 8.77 -8.27
CA LEU A 109 -10.64 10.04 -7.69
C LEU A 109 -9.31 10.52 -8.28
N THR A 110 -8.75 9.87 -9.29
CA THR A 110 -7.41 10.17 -9.82
C THR A 110 -7.28 11.60 -10.39
N GLU A 111 -8.38 12.30 -10.66
CA GLU A 111 -8.37 13.73 -11.03
C GLU A 111 -8.38 14.65 -9.79
N MET A 112 -8.70 14.15 -8.60
CA MET A 112 -8.69 14.93 -7.34
C MET A 112 -7.30 14.83 -6.67
N ARG A 113 -6.24 15.31 -7.35
CA ARG A 113 -4.83 15.18 -6.94
C ARG A 113 -4.22 16.45 -6.37
N GLU A 114 -5.02 17.46 -6.13
CA GLU A 114 -4.52 18.72 -5.60
C GLU A 114 -3.83 18.55 -4.25
N VAL A 115 -2.69 19.23 -4.07
CA VAL A 115 -1.94 19.28 -2.82
C VAL A 115 -1.65 20.75 -2.49
N GLN A 116 -2.24 21.22 -1.40
CA GLN A 116 -2.05 22.58 -0.88
C GLN A 116 -1.24 22.50 0.41
N ILE A 117 -0.07 23.16 0.43
CA ILE A 117 0.82 23.20 1.59
C ILE A 117 0.59 24.47 2.40
N ASP A 118 0.37 24.31 3.70
CA ASP A 118 0.44 25.36 4.70
C ASP A 118 1.75 25.15 5.51
N ALA A 119 2.82 25.81 5.08
CA ALA A 119 4.14 25.64 5.65
C ALA A 119 4.21 26.19 7.09
N ASP A 120 3.50 27.27 7.40
CA ASP A 120 3.50 27.88 8.73
C ASP A 120 2.85 26.96 9.77
N ARG A 121 1.76 26.28 9.38
CA ARG A 121 1.08 25.28 10.22
C ARG A 121 1.65 23.89 10.07
N ARG A 122 2.63 23.69 9.20
CA ARG A 122 3.21 22.38 8.88
C ARG A 122 2.13 21.34 8.60
N CYS A 123 1.24 21.66 7.67
CA CYS A 123 0.22 20.72 7.24
C CYS A 123 -0.03 20.84 5.73
N ALA A 124 -0.64 19.80 5.17
CA ALA A 124 -1.10 19.77 3.79
C ALA A 124 -2.57 19.39 3.72
N THR A 125 -3.30 20.01 2.80
CA THR A 125 -4.61 19.52 2.35
C THR A 125 -4.40 18.77 1.05
N VAL A 126 -4.80 17.51 1.01
CA VAL A 126 -4.57 16.58 -0.10
C VAL A 126 -5.88 16.03 -0.63
N GLY A 127 -6.07 16.05 -1.93
CA GLY A 127 -7.24 15.47 -2.58
C GLY A 127 -7.29 13.95 -2.48
N GLY A 128 -8.48 13.35 -2.57
CA GLY A 128 -8.71 11.90 -2.40
C GLY A 128 -7.95 11.00 -3.36
N GLY A 129 -7.52 11.53 -4.51
CA GLY A 129 -6.73 10.83 -5.53
C GLY A 129 -5.24 11.17 -5.52
N ALA A 130 -4.74 12.00 -4.59
CA ALA A 130 -3.34 12.36 -4.50
C ALA A 130 -2.47 11.14 -4.19
N LEU A 131 -1.30 11.05 -4.82
CA LEU A 131 -0.31 10.02 -4.56
C LEU A 131 0.69 10.46 -3.49
N SER A 132 1.37 9.52 -2.85
CA SER A 132 2.43 9.81 -1.88
C SER A 132 3.53 10.67 -2.49
N SER A 133 3.91 10.42 -3.75
CA SER A 133 4.89 11.22 -4.50
C SER A 133 4.44 12.67 -4.71
N ASP A 134 3.14 12.93 -4.97
CA ASP A 134 2.62 14.30 -5.13
C ASP A 134 2.81 15.09 -3.84
N VAL A 135 2.46 14.47 -2.72
CA VAL A 135 2.50 15.11 -1.40
C VAL A 135 3.93 15.38 -0.94
N VAL A 136 4.80 14.37 -1.04
CA VAL A 136 6.21 14.51 -0.64
C VAL A 136 6.91 15.53 -1.49
N SER A 137 6.76 15.49 -2.83
CA SER A 137 7.37 16.46 -3.74
C SER A 137 6.86 17.89 -3.52
N ALA A 138 5.58 18.05 -3.16
CA ALA A 138 5.04 19.37 -2.82
C ALA A 138 5.61 19.90 -1.49
N ALA A 139 5.72 19.05 -0.47
CA ALA A 139 6.26 19.40 0.84
C ALA A 139 7.76 19.71 0.81
N GLU A 140 8.55 18.96 0.04
CA GLU A 140 10.00 19.18 -0.10
C GLU A 140 10.35 20.59 -0.61
N ARG A 141 9.52 21.16 -1.49
CA ARG A 141 9.75 22.54 -1.99
C ARG A 141 9.75 23.60 -0.91
N VAL A 142 9.19 23.29 0.25
CA VAL A 142 9.13 24.20 1.42
C VAL A 142 9.89 23.63 2.63
N GLY A 143 10.80 22.68 2.42
CA GLY A 143 11.63 22.10 3.47
C GLY A 143 10.88 21.16 4.44
N LEU A 144 9.77 20.57 4.00
CA LEU A 144 8.95 19.66 4.79
C LEU A 144 8.80 18.29 4.11
N THR A 145 8.30 17.30 4.85
CA THR A 145 7.90 16.00 4.31
C THR A 145 6.64 15.47 4.98
N ALA A 146 5.98 14.51 4.33
CA ALA A 146 4.84 13.78 4.89
C ALA A 146 5.26 12.36 5.32
N VAL A 147 4.58 11.82 6.32
CA VAL A 147 4.66 10.38 6.63
C VAL A 147 3.86 9.61 5.59
N THR A 148 4.54 8.78 4.81
CA THR A 148 3.97 7.96 3.73
C THR A 148 4.48 6.54 3.84
N GLY A 149 3.99 5.64 3.00
CA GLY A 149 4.61 4.34 2.75
C GLY A 149 5.97 4.46 2.04
N THR A 150 6.44 3.34 1.51
CA THR A 150 7.73 3.22 0.81
C THR A 150 7.63 3.58 -0.68
N ALA A 151 6.47 3.45 -1.31
CA ALA A 151 6.26 3.67 -2.75
C ALA A 151 5.50 4.98 -3.04
N GLY A 152 5.97 5.74 -4.03
CA GLY A 152 5.40 7.02 -4.42
C GLY A 152 4.08 6.91 -5.19
N ALA A 153 3.88 5.81 -5.92
CA ALA A 153 2.66 5.54 -6.69
C ALA A 153 1.45 5.16 -5.84
N VAL A 154 1.63 4.93 -4.53
CA VAL A 154 0.52 4.60 -3.61
C VAL A 154 -0.35 5.83 -3.35
N GLY A 155 -1.67 5.66 -3.41
CA GLY A 155 -2.64 6.71 -3.05
C GLY A 155 -2.53 7.10 -1.58
N MET A 156 -2.22 8.38 -1.32
CA MET A 156 -1.96 8.89 0.04
C MET A 156 -3.14 8.66 0.98
N VAL A 157 -4.35 8.97 0.53
CA VAL A 157 -5.55 8.81 1.37
C VAL A 157 -5.81 7.33 1.67
N GLY A 158 -5.80 6.45 0.66
CA GLY A 158 -6.03 5.02 0.88
C GLY A 158 -5.03 4.38 1.83
N LEU A 159 -3.76 4.76 1.74
CA LEU A 159 -2.70 4.35 2.66
C LEU A 159 -3.01 4.81 4.09
N THR A 160 -3.32 6.09 4.27
CA THR A 160 -3.61 6.71 5.58
C THR A 160 -4.78 6.04 6.27
N LEU A 161 -5.87 5.75 5.54
CA LEU A 161 -7.05 5.10 6.09
C LEU A 161 -6.77 3.69 6.62
N GLY A 162 -5.78 2.98 6.07
CA GLY A 162 -5.36 1.64 6.50
C GLY A 162 -4.29 1.63 7.60
N GLY A 163 -3.80 2.78 8.01
CA GLY A 163 -2.67 2.92 8.94
C GLY A 163 -1.46 3.58 8.28
N GLY A 164 -0.83 2.93 7.30
CA GLY A 164 0.28 3.49 6.53
C GLY A 164 1.63 3.34 7.24
N TYR A 165 2.21 2.14 7.10
CA TYR A 165 3.61 1.88 7.46
C TYR A 165 4.56 2.59 6.51
N GLY A 166 5.68 3.06 7.04
CA GLY A 166 6.71 3.66 6.21
C GLY A 166 7.96 4.01 7.00
N PRO A 167 9.02 4.45 6.33
CA PRO A 167 10.34 4.59 6.93
C PRO A 167 10.47 5.74 7.95
N LEU A 168 9.45 6.56 8.12
CA LEU A 168 9.43 7.63 9.12
C LEU A 168 8.55 7.30 10.34
N LEU A 169 8.01 6.07 10.42
CA LEU A 169 7.06 5.70 11.47
C LEU A 169 7.67 5.69 12.88
N GLY A 170 8.96 5.37 13.00
CA GLY A 170 9.64 5.36 14.28
C GLY A 170 9.65 6.74 14.93
N GLN A 171 9.91 7.79 14.16
CA GLN A 171 9.98 9.17 14.65
C GLN A 171 8.62 9.88 14.69
N PHE A 172 7.71 9.58 13.73
CA PHE A 172 6.50 10.39 13.54
C PHE A 172 5.19 9.58 13.58
N GLY A 173 5.23 8.29 13.86
CA GLY A 173 4.06 7.42 13.86
C GLY A 173 3.61 7.01 12.46
N LEU A 174 2.45 6.38 12.35
CA LEU A 174 1.82 5.99 11.10
C LEU A 174 1.33 7.19 10.29
N ALA A 175 1.07 7.02 9.00
CA ALA A 175 0.37 8.04 8.21
C ALA A 175 -0.99 8.39 8.83
N ALA A 176 -1.72 7.42 9.39
CA ALA A 176 -2.98 7.60 10.11
C ALA A 176 -2.84 8.47 11.37
N ASP A 177 -1.70 8.42 12.07
CA ASP A 177 -1.42 9.23 13.25
C ASP A 177 -1.16 10.69 12.87
N ASN A 178 -0.84 10.93 11.61
CA ASN A 178 -0.62 12.25 11.03
C ASN A 178 -1.86 12.83 10.32
N LEU A 179 -3.00 12.12 10.31
CA LEU A 179 -4.28 12.66 9.86
C LEU A 179 -4.78 13.70 10.88
N LEU A 180 -5.12 14.90 10.40
CA LEU A 180 -5.63 16.02 11.21
C LEU A 180 -7.12 16.25 11.02
N ALA A 181 -7.63 16.05 9.80
CA ALA A 181 -9.03 16.21 9.45
C ALA A 181 -9.31 15.53 8.10
N ALA A 182 -10.57 15.29 7.79
CA ALA A 182 -10.99 14.82 6.48
C ALA A 182 -12.35 15.41 6.07
N GLU A 183 -12.54 15.62 4.77
CA GLU A 183 -13.85 15.81 4.16
C GLU A 183 -14.31 14.45 3.62
N VAL A 184 -15.52 14.04 3.99
CA VAL A 184 -16.06 12.70 3.67
C VAL A 184 -17.44 12.83 3.07
N VAL A 185 -17.68 12.17 1.96
CA VAL A 185 -19.04 11.93 1.43
C VAL A 185 -19.55 10.60 1.97
N LEU A 186 -20.64 10.67 2.77
CA LEU A 186 -21.28 9.52 3.39
C LEU A 186 -22.15 8.72 2.39
N ALA A 187 -22.65 7.57 2.81
CA ALA A 187 -23.43 6.67 1.97
C ALA A 187 -24.79 7.26 1.51
N ASP A 188 -25.29 8.32 2.15
CA ASP A 188 -26.47 9.06 1.71
C ASP A 188 -26.17 10.19 0.74
N GLY A 189 -24.87 10.42 0.43
CA GLY A 189 -24.38 11.52 -0.42
C GLY A 189 -24.25 12.85 0.33
N SER A 190 -24.46 12.89 1.68
CA SER A 190 -24.15 14.05 2.49
C SER A 190 -22.64 14.21 2.63
N ARG A 191 -22.17 15.47 2.73
CA ARG A 191 -20.77 15.82 2.96
C ARG A 191 -20.60 16.23 4.43
N VAL A 192 -19.60 15.66 5.08
CA VAL A 192 -19.22 16.01 6.45
C VAL A 192 -17.73 16.31 6.54
N ASN A 193 -17.35 17.20 7.44
CA ASN A 193 -15.97 17.37 7.86
C ASN A 193 -15.79 16.68 9.21
N THR A 194 -14.68 15.95 9.36
CA THR A 194 -14.38 15.22 10.59
C THR A 194 -12.97 15.52 11.06
N ASP A 195 -12.82 15.67 12.35
CA ASP A 195 -11.58 15.86 13.08
C ASP A 195 -11.75 15.40 14.55
N ALA A 196 -10.83 15.76 15.45
CA ALA A 196 -10.90 15.37 16.85
C ALA A 196 -12.12 15.94 17.61
N GLU A 197 -12.73 17.04 17.12
CA GLU A 197 -13.84 17.76 17.76
C GLU A 197 -15.17 17.53 17.02
N HIS A 198 -15.10 17.34 15.69
CA HIS A 198 -16.26 17.19 14.81
C HIS A 198 -16.35 15.77 14.29
N HIS A 199 -17.46 15.07 14.52
CA HIS A 199 -17.66 13.67 14.17
C HIS A 199 -16.48 12.76 14.62
N PRO A 200 -16.08 12.79 15.91
CA PRO A 200 -14.88 12.13 16.41
C PRO A 200 -14.87 10.61 16.20
N ASP A 201 -16.05 9.97 16.19
CA ASP A 201 -16.19 8.53 15.91
C ASP A 201 -15.78 8.20 14.47
N LEU A 202 -16.20 9.04 13.51
CA LEU A 202 -15.79 8.91 12.12
C LEU A 202 -14.29 9.17 11.98
N PHE A 203 -13.77 10.20 12.64
CA PHE A 203 -12.34 10.50 12.66
C PHE A 203 -11.51 9.35 13.24
N TRP A 204 -12.01 8.73 14.33
CA TRP A 204 -11.41 7.53 14.89
C TRP A 204 -11.37 6.39 13.86
N ALA A 205 -12.50 6.12 13.18
CA ALA A 205 -12.65 5.05 12.20
C ALA A 205 -11.72 5.22 10.98
N LEU A 206 -11.52 6.47 10.51
CA LEU A 206 -10.63 6.77 9.39
C LEU A 206 -9.14 6.57 9.70
N ARG A 207 -8.77 6.43 10.96
CA ARG A 207 -7.39 6.19 11.40
C ARG A 207 -7.10 4.71 11.62
N GLY A 208 -7.14 3.92 10.55
CA GLY A 208 -6.82 2.48 10.55
C GLY A 208 -7.97 1.55 10.21
N GLY A 209 -9.25 2.02 10.21
CA GLY A 209 -10.42 1.21 9.88
C GLY A 209 -10.68 1.05 8.38
N GLY A 210 -9.86 1.67 7.53
CA GLY A 210 -9.98 1.57 6.07
C GLY A 210 -11.08 2.43 5.46
N GLY A 211 -11.50 2.12 4.25
CA GLY A 211 -12.38 2.93 3.40
C GLY A 211 -13.88 2.65 3.53
N ASN A 212 -14.37 1.98 4.59
CA ASN A 212 -15.76 1.51 4.66
C ASN A 212 -16.76 2.56 5.20
N PHE A 213 -16.30 3.75 5.61
CA PHE A 213 -17.09 4.75 6.34
C PHE A 213 -17.58 5.90 5.46
N GLY A 214 -17.14 5.94 4.21
CA GLY A 214 -17.48 6.98 3.23
C GLY A 214 -16.33 7.21 2.25
N VAL A 215 -16.53 8.15 1.34
CA VAL A 215 -15.55 8.55 0.33
C VAL A 215 -14.81 9.78 0.84
N VAL A 216 -13.54 9.64 1.16
CA VAL A 216 -12.69 10.78 1.56
C VAL A 216 -12.30 11.55 0.29
N THR A 217 -12.83 12.75 0.15
CA THR A 217 -12.57 13.64 -0.99
C THR A 217 -11.38 14.56 -0.74
N SER A 218 -11.10 14.85 0.54
CA SER A 218 -9.94 15.63 0.95
C SER A 218 -9.50 15.20 2.36
N ALA A 219 -8.19 15.21 2.60
CA ALA A 219 -7.60 14.95 3.91
C ALA A 219 -6.61 16.07 4.27
N ARG A 220 -6.59 16.49 5.53
CA ARG A 220 -5.57 17.38 6.08
C ARG A 220 -4.59 16.54 6.89
N ILE A 221 -3.31 16.59 6.54
CA ILE A 221 -2.25 15.80 7.15
C ILE A 221 -1.16 16.69 7.71
N ARG A 222 -0.47 16.19 8.75
CA ARG A 222 0.70 16.83 9.36
C ARG A 222 1.92 16.64 8.48
N LEU A 223 2.77 17.67 8.43
CA LEU A 223 4.09 17.65 7.79
C LEU A 223 5.20 17.83 8.83
N HIS A 224 6.39 17.34 8.49
CA HIS A 224 7.56 17.32 9.37
C HIS A 224 8.77 17.95 8.69
N PRO A 225 9.71 18.60 9.44
CA PRO A 225 10.87 19.28 8.88
C PRO A 225 12.02 18.29 8.58
N THR A 226 11.75 17.21 7.83
CA THR A 226 12.72 16.15 7.50
C THR A 226 12.63 15.77 6.02
N PRO A 227 12.89 16.71 5.06
CA PRO A 227 12.76 16.40 3.63
C PRO A 227 13.91 15.53 3.12
N THR A 228 15.05 15.51 3.81
CA THR A 228 16.23 14.70 3.53
C THR A 228 16.45 13.72 4.67
N VAL A 229 16.79 12.50 4.34
CA VAL A 229 17.13 11.41 5.27
C VAL A 229 18.48 10.81 4.90
N VAL A 230 19.14 10.09 5.80
CA VAL A 230 20.24 9.21 5.41
C VAL A 230 19.63 7.83 5.17
N SER A 231 19.63 7.40 3.92
CA SER A 231 18.98 6.14 3.52
C SER A 231 19.72 5.51 2.34
N GLY A 232 19.30 4.31 1.95
CA GLY A 232 19.84 3.59 0.81
C GLY A 232 19.63 2.09 0.91
N THR A 233 20.46 1.34 0.18
CA THR A 233 20.34 -0.12 0.07
C THR A 233 21.67 -0.77 0.40
N ILE A 234 21.61 -1.79 1.24
CA ILE A 234 22.73 -2.68 1.56
C ILE A 234 22.29 -4.11 1.19
N LEU A 235 23.07 -4.77 0.35
CA LEU A 235 22.80 -6.16 -0.06
C LEU A 235 23.94 -7.05 0.40
N TYR A 236 23.60 -8.12 1.11
CA TYR A 236 24.58 -9.14 1.50
C TYR A 236 24.33 -10.43 0.73
N PRO A 237 25.40 -11.19 0.40
CA PRO A 237 25.23 -12.55 -0.12
C PRO A 237 24.34 -13.38 0.81
N ILE A 238 23.47 -14.21 0.24
CA ILE A 238 22.57 -15.09 1.02
C ILE A 238 23.33 -15.97 2.01
N ALA A 239 24.55 -16.40 1.69
CA ALA A 239 25.41 -17.18 2.56
C ALA A 239 25.76 -16.49 3.91
N GLN A 240 25.56 -15.18 4.02
CA GLN A 240 25.77 -14.42 5.25
C GLN A 240 24.47 -14.16 6.04
N SER A 241 23.32 -14.67 5.57
CA SER A 241 22.00 -14.39 6.12
C SER A 241 21.91 -14.59 7.62
N ALA A 242 22.38 -15.72 8.14
CA ALA A 242 22.32 -16.04 9.57
C ALA A 242 23.10 -15.02 10.44
N GLY A 243 24.30 -14.64 10.02
CA GLY A 243 25.14 -13.67 10.73
C GLY A 243 24.55 -12.25 10.66
N VAL A 244 24.11 -11.82 9.48
CA VAL A 244 23.50 -10.51 9.26
C VAL A 244 22.21 -10.35 10.06
N LEU A 245 21.31 -11.34 10.03
CA LEU A 245 20.04 -11.28 10.75
C LEU A 245 20.25 -11.33 12.28
N ALA A 246 21.22 -12.09 12.77
CA ALA A 246 21.56 -12.13 14.19
C ALA A 246 22.11 -10.76 14.66
N GLY A 247 23.02 -10.15 13.89
CA GLY A 247 23.57 -8.83 14.19
C GLY A 247 22.52 -7.72 14.13
N LEU A 248 21.60 -7.77 13.14
CA LEU A 248 20.44 -6.87 13.04
C LEU A 248 19.56 -6.94 14.30
N GLY A 249 19.28 -8.14 14.80
CA GLY A 249 18.47 -8.32 16.00
C GLY A 249 19.04 -7.54 17.20
N GLY A 250 20.37 -7.52 17.36
CA GLY A 250 21.05 -6.77 18.39
C GLY A 250 20.95 -5.24 18.23
N ILE A 251 21.05 -4.73 17.00
CA ILE A 251 20.90 -3.31 16.69
C ILE A 251 19.45 -2.85 16.90
N LEU A 252 18.48 -3.61 16.42
CA LEU A 252 17.07 -3.23 16.43
C LEU A 252 16.42 -3.28 17.81
N GLN A 253 16.99 -4.03 18.78
CA GLN A 253 16.50 -4.06 20.17
C GLN A 253 16.58 -2.70 20.89
N ASN A 254 17.57 -1.88 20.54
CA ASN A 254 17.80 -0.56 21.15
C ASN A 254 17.86 0.53 20.08
N CYS A 255 17.09 0.34 19.02
CA CYS A 255 17.03 1.26 17.88
C CYS A 255 16.42 2.59 18.32
N PRO A 256 17.08 3.74 18.05
CA PRO A 256 16.46 5.04 18.28
C PRO A 256 15.28 5.25 17.33
N ASP A 257 14.33 6.10 17.73
CA ASP A 257 13.09 6.35 16.95
C ASP A 257 13.39 6.92 15.56
N GLU A 258 14.53 7.59 15.39
CA GLU A 258 15.00 8.13 14.11
C GLU A 258 15.48 7.07 13.11
N LEU A 259 15.83 5.86 13.57
CA LEU A 259 16.30 4.78 12.69
C LEU A 259 15.18 3.76 12.44
N THR A 260 14.65 3.72 11.25
CA THR A 260 13.78 2.62 10.76
C THR A 260 14.56 1.77 9.76
N VAL A 261 14.43 0.44 9.84
CA VAL A 261 15.14 -0.47 8.94
C VAL A 261 14.15 -1.45 8.31
N ASP A 262 14.01 -1.36 7.00
CA ASP A 262 13.34 -2.39 6.23
C ASP A 262 14.35 -3.49 5.91
N VAL A 263 13.96 -4.74 6.12
CA VAL A 263 14.84 -5.90 5.97
C VAL A 263 14.14 -6.97 5.17
N GLY A 264 14.91 -7.80 4.47
CA GLY A 264 14.28 -8.91 3.75
C GLY A 264 15.23 -9.68 2.85
N PHE A 265 14.64 -10.34 1.89
CA PHE A 265 15.33 -11.07 0.85
C PHE A 265 14.82 -10.62 -0.52
N LEU A 266 15.74 -10.25 -1.39
CA LEU A 266 15.47 -9.85 -2.77
C LEU A 266 16.47 -10.54 -3.70
N PRO A 267 16.13 -10.76 -4.98
CA PRO A 267 17.12 -11.07 -6.00
C PRO A 267 18.13 -9.91 -6.14
N GLY A 268 19.40 -10.23 -6.09
CA GLY A 268 20.49 -9.30 -6.29
C GLY A 268 20.74 -8.98 -7.78
N PRO A 269 21.75 -8.15 -8.08
CA PRO A 269 22.07 -7.75 -9.46
C PRO A 269 22.43 -8.91 -10.38
N ASP A 270 22.93 -10.02 -9.83
CA ASP A 270 23.25 -11.25 -10.56
C ASP A 270 22.09 -12.26 -10.61
N GLY A 271 20.92 -11.87 -10.12
CA GLY A 271 19.72 -12.71 -10.01
C GLY A 271 19.72 -13.71 -8.86
N LYS A 272 20.80 -13.80 -8.08
CA LYS A 272 20.83 -14.65 -6.90
C LYS A 272 20.16 -13.96 -5.71
N PRO A 273 19.57 -14.72 -4.76
CA PRO A 273 18.97 -14.13 -3.58
C PRO A 273 20.02 -13.43 -2.71
N THR A 274 19.66 -12.29 -2.17
CA THR A 274 20.47 -11.50 -1.24
C THR A 274 19.67 -11.16 0.00
N VAL A 275 20.36 -10.88 1.11
CA VAL A 275 19.76 -10.23 2.26
C VAL A 275 19.72 -8.72 1.96
N TYR A 276 18.54 -8.15 1.98
CA TYR A 276 18.25 -6.74 1.76
C TYR A 276 18.11 -6.02 3.11
N VAL A 277 18.85 -4.93 3.27
CA VAL A 277 18.77 -4.05 4.44
C VAL A 277 18.66 -2.61 3.92
N ALA A 278 17.56 -1.96 4.22
CA ALA A 278 17.31 -0.57 3.81
C ALA A 278 17.08 0.32 5.03
N PRO A 279 18.14 0.93 5.55
CA PRO A 279 18.03 1.87 6.64
C PRO A 279 17.41 3.19 6.17
N THR A 280 16.67 3.84 7.07
CA THR A 280 16.28 5.24 6.94
C THR A 280 16.51 5.91 8.29
N TRP A 281 17.43 6.86 8.31
CA TRP A 281 17.68 7.73 9.44
C TRP A 281 17.04 9.08 9.19
N SER A 282 16.12 9.47 10.05
CA SER A 282 15.33 10.71 9.95
C SER A 282 15.74 11.78 10.94
N GLY A 283 16.79 11.52 11.75
CA GLY A 283 17.38 12.47 12.69
C GLY A 283 18.42 13.40 12.05
N ASP A 284 19.36 13.89 12.86
CA ASP A 284 20.46 14.73 12.41
C ASP A 284 21.28 14.05 11.31
N LEU A 285 21.47 14.73 10.17
CA LEU A 285 22.13 14.16 8.99
C LEU A 285 23.62 13.89 9.22
N GLU A 286 24.31 14.71 10.03
CA GLU A 286 25.73 14.51 10.33
C GLU A 286 25.89 13.25 11.18
N VAL A 287 25.02 13.04 12.17
CA VAL A 287 25.00 11.83 13.00
C VAL A 287 24.67 10.59 12.14
N GLY A 288 23.63 10.65 11.32
CA GLY A 288 23.22 9.53 10.49
C GLY A 288 24.25 9.12 9.44
N ASN A 289 24.98 10.10 8.86
CA ASN A 289 25.98 9.88 7.82
C ASN A 289 27.40 9.69 8.35
N ALA A 290 27.62 9.80 9.66
CA ALA A 290 28.96 9.63 10.26
C ALA A 290 29.52 8.22 9.99
N GLU A 291 30.84 8.10 9.90
CA GLU A 291 31.52 6.81 9.67
C GLU A 291 31.15 5.76 10.72
N ASN A 292 31.00 6.18 11.97
CA ASN A 292 30.54 5.35 13.09
C ASN A 292 29.04 5.54 13.40
N GLY A 293 28.28 6.12 12.46
CA GLY A 293 26.86 6.40 12.63
C GLY A 293 25.98 5.13 12.53
N PRO A 294 24.71 5.24 12.97
CA PRO A 294 23.81 4.10 13.07
C PRO A 294 23.56 3.42 11.70
N VAL A 295 23.57 4.18 10.61
CA VAL A 295 23.37 3.63 9.27
C VAL A 295 24.61 2.86 8.77
N ARG A 296 25.82 3.37 9.07
CA ARG A 296 27.08 2.70 8.71
C ARG A 296 27.32 1.42 9.51
N ALA A 297 26.85 1.36 10.74
CA ALA A 297 26.92 0.14 11.56
C ALA A 297 26.19 -1.04 10.88
N LEU A 298 25.10 -0.77 10.17
CA LEU A 298 24.38 -1.80 9.42
C LEU A 298 25.20 -2.36 8.24
N ALA A 299 26.03 -1.55 7.59
CA ALA A 299 26.93 -2.02 6.53
C ALA A 299 28.09 -2.89 7.06
N GLY A 300 28.38 -2.79 8.35
CA GLY A 300 29.41 -3.58 9.05
C GLY A 300 28.95 -4.97 9.53
N LEU A 301 27.70 -5.37 9.30
CA LEU A 301 27.18 -6.69 9.72
C LEU A 301 27.77 -7.87 8.93
N GLY A 302 28.42 -7.60 7.82
CA GLY A 302 29.07 -8.59 6.96
C GLY A 302 29.87 -7.90 5.85
N THR A 303 30.11 -8.64 4.77
CA THR A 303 30.74 -8.12 3.54
C THR A 303 29.66 -7.94 2.47
N PRO A 304 29.10 -6.73 2.29
CA PRO A 304 28.03 -6.50 1.33
C PRO A 304 28.52 -6.59 -0.11
N VAL A 305 27.65 -6.99 -1.03
CA VAL A 305 27.85 -6.90 -2.49
C VAL A 305 27.48 -5.52 -3.03
N LEU A 306 26.63 -4.80 -2.28
CA LEU A 306 26.23 -3.42 -2.53
C LEU A 306 26.02 -2.73 -1.19
N ALA A 307 26.53 -1.50 -1.04
CA ALA A 307 26.27 -0.64 0.10
C ALA A 307 26.21 0.82 -0.36
N GLU A 308 25.07 1.22 -0.85
CA GLU A 308 24.80 2.58 -1.31
C GLU A 308 23.90 3.28 -0.30
N VAL A 309 24.50 3.98 0.65
CA VAL A 309 23.79 4.72 1.71
C VAL A 309 24.36 6.12 1.84
N GLY A 310 23.49 7.11 2.02
CA GLY A 310 23.86 8.50 2.16
C GLY A 310 22.66 9.44 2.30
N PRO A 311 22.91 10.75 2.40
CA PRO A 311 21.85 11.76 2.39
C PRO A 311 21.08 11.71 1.06
N VAL A 312 19.76 11.60 1.14
CA VAL A 312 18.85 11.48 0.01
C VAL A 312 17.52 12.18 0.29
N ALA A 313 16.94 12.83 -0.72
CA ALA A 313 15.61 13.41 -0.62
C ALA A 313 14.55 12.30 -0.47
N ARG A 314 13.50 12.55 0.31
CA ARG A 314 12.42 11.57 0.49
C ARG A 314 11.73 11.19 -0.82
N SER A 315 11.54 12.16 -1.74
CA SER A 315 10.99 11.87 -3.07
C SER A 315 11.83 10.87 -3.86
N ALA A 316 13.16 10.93 -3.74
CA ALA A 316 14.05 9.99 -4.42
C ALA A 316 13.96 8.57 -3.85
N THR A 317 13.76 8.41 -2.52
CA THR A 317 13.54 7.08 -1.92
C THR A 317 12.23 6.45 -2.42
N LEU A 318 11.16 7.24 -2.56
CA LEU A 318 9.90 6.78 -3.13
C LEU A 318 10.05 6.35 -4.60
N ALA A 319 10.75 7.15 -5.40
CA ALA A 319 11.00 6.85 -6.81
C ALA A 319 11.85 5.58 -7.01
N ALA A 320 12.80 5.30 -6.11
CA ALA A 320 13.59 4.07 -6.14
C ALA A 320 12.71 2.83 -5.93
N THR A 321 11.76 2.88 -4.98
CA THR A 321 10.80 1.78 -4.78
C THR A 321 9.85 1.62 -5.97
N ASP A 322 9.34 2.71 -6.54
CA ASP A 322 8.48 2.67 -7.74
C ASP A 322 9.22 2.03 -8.94
N ALA A 323 10.52 2.30 -9.09
CA ALA A 323 11.34 1.70 -10.13
C ALA A 323 11.58 0.19 -9.91
N MET A 324 11.68 -0.25 -8.66
CA MET A 324 11.83 -1.66 -8.30
C MET A 324 10.53 -2.45 -8.52
N PHE A 325 9.39 -1.84 -8.25
CA PHE A 325 8.06 -2.45 -8.35
C PHE A 325 7.15 -1.66 -9.31
N PRO A 326 7.43 -1.68 -10.63
CA PRO A 326 6.60 -0.99 -11.61
C PRO A 326 5.23 -1.66 -11.75
N PRO A 327 4.17 -0.89 -12.12
CA PRO A 327 2.84 -1.43 -12.37
C PRO A 327 2.82 -2.37 -13.58
N GLY A 328 1.76 -3.19 -13.67
CA GLY A 328 1.50 -4.04 -14.84
C GLY A 328 2.06 -5.46 -14.73
N ARG A 329 2.75 -5.81 -13.65
CA ARG A 329 3.07 -7.20 -13.32
C ARG A 329 1.90 -7.89 -12.63
N MET A 330 1.80 -9.19 -12.82
CA MET A 330 0.92 -10.03 -12.01
C MET A 330 1.53 -10.22 -10.64
N GLY A 331 0.72 -10.25 -9.60
CA GLY A 331 1.25 -10.40 -8.24
C GLY A 331 0.24 -10.89 -7.23
N ALA A 332 0.76 -11.49 -6.18
CA ALA A 332 0.03 -11.82 -4.97
C ALA A 332 0.89 -11.50 -3.75
N ILE A 333 0.23 -11.12 -2.66
CA ILE A 333 0.87 -10.78 -1.41
C ILE A 333 0.20 -11.54 -0.27
N ARG A 334 1.01 -11.93 0.72
CA ARG A 334 0.55 -12.38 2.03
C ARG A 334 1.32 -11.63 3.10
N THR A 335 0.69 -11.42 4.23
CA THR A 335 1.33 -10.73 5.36
C THR A 335 1.30 -11.60 6.61
N ARG A 336 2.30 -11.41 7.47
CA ARG A 336 2.35 -11.95 8.83
C ARG A 336 2.89 -10.88 9.77
N THR A 337 2.37 -10.84 10.97
CA THR A 337 2.90 -10.00 12.03
C THR A 337 3.68 -10.88 13.00
N LEU A 338 4.95 -10.56 13.22
CA LEU A 338 5.87 -11.36 14.03
C LEU A 338 6.44 -10.50 15.16
N GLN A 339 6.81 -11.15 16.27
CA GLN A 339 7.52 -10.45 17.35
C GLN A 339 9.00 -10.20 16.99
N SER A 340 9.65 -11.18 16.36
CA SER A 340 11.07 -11.15 15.99
C SER A 340 11.37 -12.22 14.94
N VAL A 341 12.62 -12.25 14.46
CA VAL A 341 13.12 -13.29 13.55
C VAL A 341 14.14 -14.18 14.27
N PRO A 342 13.70 -15.24 15.01
CA PRO A 342 14.62 -16.19 15.63
C PRO A 342 15.36 -17.02 14.58
N ALA A 343 16.47 -17.68 14.96
CA ALA A 343 17.32 -18.44 14.04
C ALA A 343 16.56 -19.54 13.27
N SER A 344 15.56 -20.18 13.89
CA SER A 344 14.71 -21.18 13.22
C SER A 344 13.88 -20.56 12.08
N LEU A 345 13.33 -19.37 12.30
CA LEU A 345 12.60 -18.64 11.27
C LEU A 345 13.54 -18.10 10.19
N ALA A 346 14.72 -17.56 10.58
CA ALA A 346 15.74 -17.11 9.63
C ALA A 346 16.12 -18.22 8.63
N THR A 347 16.22 -19.47 9.09
CA THR A 347 16.49 -20.64 8.23
C THR A 347 15.33 -20.91 7.24
N ILE A 348 14.08 -20.75 7.66
CA ILE A 348 12.91 -20.90 6.79
C ILE A 348 12.91 -19.81 5.71
N LEU A 349 13.14 -18.55 6.09
CA LEU A 349 13.17 -17.41 5.18
C LEU A 349 14.32 -17.51 4.17
N ASP A 350 15.51 -17.91 4.64
CA ASP A 350 16.69 -18.13 3.80
C ASP A 350 16.41 -19.20 2.72
N ARG A 351 15.84 -20.34 3.11
CA ARG A 351 15.45 -21.39 2.18
C ARG A 351 14.41 -20.89 1.16
N ALA A 352 13.38 -20.22 1.63
CA ALA A 352 12.33 -19.67 0.76
C ALA A 352 12.88 -18.66 -0.25
N ALA A 353 13.88 -17.84 0.14
CA ALA A 353 14.54 -16.92 -0.76
C ALA A 353 15.35 -17.63 -1.85
N GLN A 354 16.00 -18.76 -1.52
CA GLN A 354 16.70 -19.59 -2.51
C GLN A 354 15.74 -20.30 -3.49
N GLU A 355 14.48 -20.43 -3.12
CA GLU A 355 13.40 -21.03 -3.91
C GLU A 355 12.50 -19.98 -4.62
N PHE A 356 12.94 -18.72 -4.75
CA PHE A 356 12.18 -17.68 -5.49
C PHE A 356 11.81 -18.18 -6.88
N THR A 357 10.53 -18.08 -7.20
CA THR A 357 9.98 -18.56 -8.48
C THR A 357 10.02 -17.48 -9.57
N SER A 358 10.39 -16.26 -9.22
CA SER A 358 10.48 -15.11 -10.13
C SER A 358 11.54 -14.12 -9.64
N PRO A 359 12.23 -13.41 -10.54
CA PRO A 359 13.17 -12.35 -10.17
C PRO A 359 12.50 -11.10 -9.59
N PHE A 360 11.17 -11.09 -9.48
CA PHE A 360 10.40 -9.99 -8.91
C PHE A 360 9.76 -10.37 -7.56
N SER A 361 10.03 -11.58 -7.06
CA SER A 361 9.56 -12.01 -5.74
C SER A 361 10.41 -11.39 -4.64
N ALA A 362 9.79 -11.16 -3.49
CA ALA A 362 10.44 -10.57 -2.33
C ALA A 362 9.87 -11.11 -1.02
N ILE A 363 10.70 -11.13 0.00
CA ILE A 363 10.28 -11.26 1.39
C ILE A 363 10.80 -10.00 2.07
N VAL A 364 9.93 -9.13 2.57
CA VAL A 364 10.32 -7.89 3.23
C VAL A 364 9.57 -7.75 4.54
N TRP A 365 10.21 -7.20 5.55
CA TRP A 365 9.51 -6.82 6.77
C TRP A 365 9.85 -5.41 7.20
N HIS A 366 8.83 -4.77 7.74
CA HIS A 366 8.87 -3.41 8.27
C HIS A 366 8.87 -3.47 9.79
N GLN A 367 9.77 -2.74 10.40
CA GLN A 367 9.83 -2.61 11.85
C GLN A 367 8.74 -1.63 12.33
N PHE A 368 7.93 -2.07 13.30
CA PHE A 368 6.94 -1.22 13.98
C PHE A 368 7.46 -0.87 15.37
N HIS A 369 7.84 0.39 15.57
CA HIS A 369 8.51 0.86 16.80
C HIS A 369 8.29 2.36 17.03
N GLY A 370 8.90 2.88 18.09
CA GLY A 370 8.98 4.32 18.38
C GLY A 370 7.63 4.99 18.46
N ALA A 371 7.49 6.17 17.86
CA ALA A 371 6.27 6.98 17.92
C ALA A 371 5.01 6.24 17.45
N ALA A 372 5.12 5.25 16.56
CA ALA A 372 3.96 4.46 16.13
C ALA A 372 3.35 3.62 17.26
N THR A 373 4.12 3.34 18.32
CA THR A 373 3.68 2.57 19.50
C THR A 373 3.09 3.44 20.59
N HIS A 374 3.26 4.78 20.53
CA HIS A 374 2.87 5.69 21.60
C HIS A 374 1.36 5.98 21.71
N PRO A 375 0.56 5.99 20.61
CA PRO A 375 -0.87 6.24 20.75
C PRO A 375 -1.52 5.19 21.64
N PRO A 376 -2.35 5.59 22.62
CA PRO A 376 -3.04 4.65 23.49
C PRO A 376 -3.86 3.65 22.68
N LEU A 377 -3.89 2.39 23.11
CA LEU A 377 -4.71 1.36 22.50
C LEU A 377 -6.18 1.80 22.47
N GLY A 378 -6.83 1.69 21.33
CA GLY A 378 -8.21 2.13 21.12
C GLY A 378 -8.39 3.63 20.84
N SER A 379 -7.31 4.45 20.83
CA SER A 379 -7.40 5.87 20.44
C SER A 379 -7.58 6.08 18.94
N THR A 380 -7.36 5.04 18.15
CA THR A 380 -7.60 4.96 16.70
C THR A 380 -8.15 3.58 16.35
N ALA A 381 -8.73 3.42 15.17
CA ALA A 381 -9.16 2.11 14.68
C ALA A 381 -7.99 1.15 14.32
N PHE A 382 -6.76 1.66 14.26
CA PHE A 382 -5.58 0.81 14.08
C PHE A 382 -5.31 0.02 15.37
N GLY A 383 -5.56 -1.30 15.32
CA GLY A 383 -5.72 -2.12 16.51
C GLY A 383 -4.45 -2.58 17.20
N ARG A 384 -3.27 -2.51 16.54
CA ARG A 384 -2.03 -3.05 17.10
C ARG A 384 -0.98 -1.94 17.29
N ARG A 385 -0.56 -1.74 18.55
CA ARG A 385 0.41 -0.70 18.90
C ARG A 385 1.69 -1.23 19.57
N GLU A 386 1.75 -2.52 19.89
CA GLU A 386 2.96 -3.13 20.43
C GLU A 386 4.05 -3.22 19.34
N PRO A 387 5.35 -3.13 19.72
CA PRO A 387 6.45 -3.35 18.79
C PRO A 387 6.35 -4.70 18.09
N HIS A 388 6.50 -4.71 16.78
CA HIS A 388 6.42 -5.94 15.98
C HIS A 388 7.09 -5.75 14.60
N LEU A 389 7.18 -6.84 13.84
CA LEU A 389 7.59 -6.85 12.46
C LEU A 389 6.36 -7.19 11.59
N MET A 390 6.04 -6.33 10.63
CA MET A 390 5.05 -6.62 9.60
C MET A 390 5.78 -7.20 8.39
N VAL A 391 5.59 -8.50 8.15
CA VAL A 391 6.25 -9.23 7.07
C VAL A 391 5.34 -9.29 5.86
N GLU A 392 5.87 -8.90 4.71
CA GLU A 392 5.25 -9.01 3.40
C GLU A 392 5.94 -10.11 2.60
N LEU A 393 5.17 -11.11 2.21
CA LEU A 393 5.56 -12.15 1.27
C LEU A 393 5.01 -11.75 -0.09
N ILE A 394 5.87 -11.39 -1.01
CA ILE A 394 5.49 -10.81 -2.30
C ILE A 394 5.91 -11.78 -3.41
N SER A 395 4.94 -12.27 -4.15
CA SER A 395 5.18 -13.02 -5.37
C SER A 395 4.70 -12.19 -6.55
N MET A 396 5.62 -11.76 -7.40
CA MET A 396 5.30 -11.02 -8.63
C MET A 396 5.94 -11.72 -9.83
N TRP A 397 5.28 -11.66 -10.99
CA TRP A 397 5.77 -12.29 -12.22
C TRP A 397 5.24 -11.55 -13.45
N GLU A 398 5.90 -11.74 -14.58
CA GLU A 398 5.41 -11.25 -15.86
C GLU A 398 4.31 -12.16 -16.38
N GLY A 399 3.20 -11.57 -16.84
CA GLY A 399 2.16 -12.33 -17.53
C GLY A 399 2.70 -12.87 -18.85
N SER A 400 2.51 -14.15 -19.15
CA SER A 400 2.77 -14.67 -20.49
C SER A 400 1.80 -14.04 -21.49
N ASP A 401 2.32 -13.50 -22.59
CA ASP A 401 1.58 -12.87 -23.66
C ASP A 401 0.31 -13.68 -24.05
N GLY A 402 -0.84 -13.17 -23.66
CA GLY A 402 -2.16 -13.40 -24.29
C GLY A 402 -2.77 -14.80 -24.27
N LYS A 403 -2.15 -15.84 -23.71
CA LYS A 403 -2.73 -17.18 -23.66
C LYS A 403 -2.56 -17.80 -22.27
N ASN A 404 -3.66 -18.03 -21.58
CA ASN A 404 -3.85 -18.60 -20.24
C ASN A 404 -3.80 -17.60 -19.10
N ASN A 405 -4.48 -16.47 -19.22
CA ASN A 405 -4.84 -15.63 -18.09
C ASN A 405 -6.11 -16.17 -17.39
N THR A 406 -6.15 -17.47 -17.15
CA THR A 406 -7.01 -18.03 -16.12
C THR A 406 -6.25 -17.81 -14.81
N GLY A 407 -6.25 -16.55 -14.34
CA GLY A 407 -6.00 -16.20 -12.94
C GLY A 407 -7.08 -16.83 -12.06
N GLY A 408 -7.41 -18.08 -12.37
CA GLY A 408 -8.19 -18.93 -11.51
C GLY A 408 -7.45 -19.01 -10.17
N ARG A 409 -8.20 -18.97 -9.11
CA ARG A 409 -7.80 -19.27 -7.73
C ARG A 409 -7.22 -20.70 -7.59
N ASP A 410 -6.80 -21.28 -8.70
CA ASP A 410 -6.22 -22.60 -8.77
C ASP A 410 -4.76 -22.53 -8.33
N GLY A 411 -4.47 -23.13 -7.18
CA GLY A 411 -3.14 -23.28 -6.58
C GLY A 411 -2.12 -24.00 -7.47
N GLY A 412 -2.26 -23.95 -8.81
CA GLY A 412 -1.39 -24.52 -9.80
C GLY A 412 -0.19 -23.68 -10.22
N SER A 413 -0.25 -22.34 -10.06
CA SER A 413 0.90 -21.47 -10.36
C SER A 413 2.04 -21.72 -9.37
N PRO A 414 3.28 -21.96 -9.83
CA PRO A 414 4.43 -22.13 -8.93
C PRO A 414 4.63 -20.91 -8.03
N HIS A 415 4.29 -19.71 -8.51
CA HIS A 415 4.37 -18.43 -7.79
C HIS A 415 3.42 -18.39 -6.60
N LEU A 416 2.17 -18.78 -6.79
CA LEU A 416 1.16 -18.84 -5.72
C LEU A 416 1.44 -19.97 -4.73
N ARG A 417 1.92 -21.12 -5.21
CA ARG A 417 2.29 -22.25 -4.35
C ARG A 417 3.41 -21.88 -3.39
N TRP A 418 4.50 -21.31 -3.91
CA TRP A 418 5.60 -20.81 -3.08
C TRP A 418 5.10 -19.83 -2.01
N LEU A 419 4.23 -18.90 -2.39
CA LEU A 419 3.66 -17.90 -1.50
C LEU A 419 2.84 -18.51 -0.36
N GLU A 420 1.95 -19.47 -0.67
CA GLU A 420 1.08 -20.12 0.32
C GLU A 420 1.87 -21.09 1.24
N GLU A 421 2.83 -21.80 0.70
CA GLU A 421 3.72 -22.68 1.49
C GLU A 421 4.53 -21.87 2.51
N LEU A 422 5.12 -20.74 2.08
CA LEU A 422 5.85 -19.87 2.97
C LEU A 422 4.92 -19.20 4.00
N HIS A 423 3.77 -18.70 3.58
CA HIS A 423 2.78 -18.09 4.47
C HIS A 423 2.33 -19.08 5.56
N THR A 424 2.13 -20.34 5.22
CA THR A 424 1.81 -21.42 6.17
C THR A 424 2.98 -21.73 7.09
N ALA A 425 4.21 -21.78 6.57
CA ALA A 425 5.40 -22.04 7.38
C ALA A 425 5.68 -20.95 8.45
N LEU A 426 5.21 -19.72 8.20
CA LEU A 426 5.35 -18.61 9.15
C LEU A 426 4.24 -18.57 10.23
N GLU A 427 3.16 -19.33 10.08
CA GLU A 427 2.03 -19.32 11.01
C GLU A 427 2.43 -19.56 12.49
N PRO A 428 3.30 -20.54 12.83
CA PRO A 428 3.70 -20.80 14.22
C PRO A 428 4.44 -19.63 14.89
N PHE A 429 4.99 -18.70 14.11
CA PHE A 429 5.73 -17.52 14.60
C PHE A 429 4.87 -16.27 14.66
N SER A 430 3.63 -16.35 14.18
CA SER A 430 2.74 -15.20 14.01
C SER A 430 2.13 -14.78 15.35
N LEU A 431 2.02 -13.47 15.54
CA LEU A 431 1.30 -12.91 16.68
C LEU A 431 -0.21 -13.16 16.54
N PRO A 432 -0.94 -13.44 17.63
CA PRO A 432 -2.38 -13.67 17.60
C PRO A 432 -3.15 -12.48 17.00
N GLY A 433 -4.21 -12.77 16.24
CA GLY A 433 -5.11 -11.74 15.67
C GLY A 433 -4.49 -10.89 14.54
N ALA A 434 -3.33 -11.28 14.01
CA ALA A 434 -2.68 -10.66 12.86
C ALA A 434 -2.89 -11.55 11.63
N THR A 435 -3.87 -11.23 10.82
CA THR A 435 -4.11 -11.84 9.50
C THR A 435 -4.10 -10.78 8.42
#